data_c48a0c29a5b558f5eeb5c74a476ef576
#
_entry.id   c48a0c29a5b558f5eeb5c74a476ef576
#
_cell.length_a   1.000
_cell.length_b   1.000
_cell.length_c   1.000
_cell.angle_alpha   90.00
_cell.angle_beta   90.00
_cell.angle_gamma   90.00
#
_symmetry.space_group_name_H-M   'P 1'
#
loop_
_entity.id
_entity.type
_entity.pdbx_description
1 polymer ?
#
loop_
_entity_poly.entity_id
_entity_poly.type
_entity_poly.pdbx_seq_one_letter_code
_entity_poly.pdbx_strand_id
1 'polypeptide(L)'
;MSQEHDASLKSEIRDGMRIDWDAPILMDDGIVLRADVFRPAGDGRYPVLLTYGPYAKGLAFQDGYPDAWETMAREHPDVVAGSTNLYQNWEVVDPEKWVPHGYVCVRVDSRGCGRSPGFVDPFSPRETRDFAACVEWAGEQPWSSGKVGLNGISYYGINQWQVASLQPRHLAAMCVWEGAAEWYRDTSHHGGIYCTFWANWYDMQVKTVQYGLGTHGPRSRATGDLVCGPETLADVQLAANRCNFSADLLAHSFDDEYSKDRSPDWSKITVPLFSAANWGGQGLHPRGNFEGFMRAASSQKWMEVHGIEHWTHFYTDYGRELQKRFFDYFLKGDKNGWERQPRVLLQVRHIDRFEERAESEWPLAQTRWTKFYFDFETGSLVTQPPAEPANVSFDAIGDGLTFMTPPVASETEITGPSALKLFVSSNTEDADIFAVLRVFSPDLKEIVFQGAIDPHTPIGQGWLRASHRKLDRALSKPWRPYHTHDEKQPLKPGAPVELDVEIWPTSIMVPAGYRIALTIRGKDYEHACRGGKLSNFKNELRGCGPFLHDDPTDRPPSIFAGTTTLHARKDGQPYLLLPIIPNK
;
A
#
# COMPACT_ATOMS: atom_id res chain seq x y z
N MET A 1 -15.12 22.67 -35.46
CA MET A 1 -14.49 23.98 -35.26
C MET A 1 -13.48 23.80 -34.14
N SER A 2 -12.22 23.62 -34.53
CA SER A 2 -11.09 23.47 -33.62
C SER A 2 -10.84 24.82 -32.95
N GLN A 3 -11.15 24.95 -31.67
CA GLN A 3 -10.60 26.03 -30.88
C GLN A 3 -9.16 25.65 -30.54
N GLU A 4 -8.24 26.23 -31.25
CA GLU A 4 -6.84 26.36 -30.86
C GLU A 4 -6.79 27.12 -29.53
N HIS A 5 -6.76 26.39 -28.41
CA HIS A 5 -6.26 26.90 -27.15
C HIS A 5 -4.75 26.70 -27.15
N ASP A 6 -4.05 27.48 -27.95
CA ASP A 6 -2.63 27.78 -27.78
C ASP A 6 -2.49 28.70 -26.56
N ALA A 7 -2.71 28.12 -25.37
CA ALA A 7 -2.27 28.75 -24.14
C ALA A 7 -0.75 28.59 -24.12
N SER A 8 -0.03 29.66 -24.46
CA SER A 8 1.42 29.71 -24.37
C SER A 8 1.88 29.13 -23.05
N LEU A 9 2.78 28.13 -23.10
CA LEU A 9 3.36 27.47 -21.92
C LEU A 9 3.84 28.55 -20.94
N LYS A 10 3.24 28.60 -19.75
CA LYS A 10 3.64 29.55 -18.71
C LYS A 10 4.91 29.05 -18.06
N SER A 11 6.04 29.66 -18.40
CA SER A 11 7.35 29.36 -17.84
C SER A 11 7.87 30.54 -17.03
N GLU A 12 8.39 30.29 -15.83
CA GLU A 12 8.98 31.33 -14.98
C GLU A 12 10.21 30.78 -14.24
N ILE A 13 11.08 31.71 -13.77
CA ILE A 13 12.13 31.36 -12.82
C ILE A 13 11.69 31.89 -11.46
N ARG A 14 11.53 30.97 -10.51
CA ARG A 14 11.06 31.27 -9.18
C ARG A 14 11.65 30.29 -8.15
N ASP A 15 12.01 30.76 -6.97
CA ASP A 15 12.60 29.98 -5.87
C ASP A 15 13.79 29.10 -6.32
N GLY A 16 14.65 29.66 -7.20
CA GLY A 16 15.83 28.98 -7.72
C GLY A 16 15.58 27.93 -8.82
N MET A 17 14.34 27.74 -9.22
CA MET A 17 13.93 26.76 -10.23
C MET A 17 13.34 27.43 -11.46
N ARG A 18 13.49 26.82 -12.63
CA ARG A 18 12.62 27.10 -13.78
C ARG A 18 11.40 26.19 -13.67
N ILE A 19 10.22 26.78 -13.71
CA ILE A 19 8.95 26.07 -13.56
C ILE A 19 8.15 26.27 -14.83
N ASP A 20 7.79 25.17 -15.48
CA ASP A 20 6.91 25.16 -16.64
C ASP A 20 5.54 24.60 -16.17
N TRP A 21 4.52 25.48 -16.12
CA TRP A 21 3.19 25.16 -15.64
C TRP A 21 2.32 24.61 -16.77
N ASP A 22 1.53 23.57 -16.47
CA ASP A 22 0.55 22.98 -17.39
C ASP A 22 1.14 22.51 -18.75
N ALA A 23 2.39 22.07 -18.76
CA ALA A 23 3.02 21.53 -19.96
C ALA A 23 2.13 20.45 -20.60
N PRO A 24 1.79 20.57 -21.90
CA PRO A 24 0.88 19.65 -22.56
C PRO A 24 1.59 18.34 -22.92
N ILE A 25 0.91 17.21 -22.68
CA ILE A 25 1.34 15.88 -23.12
C ILE A 25 0.19 15.27 -23.93
N LEU A 26 0.39 15.17 -25.24
CA LEU A 26 -0.63 14.63 -26.16
C LEU A 26 -0.65 13.10 -26.09
N MET A 27 -1.82 12.54 -25.80
CA MET A 27 -2.06 11.12 -25.84
C MET A 27 -2.51 10.63 -27.22
N ASP A 28 -2.43 9.32 -27.45
CA ASP A 28 -2.76 8.67 -28.73
C ASP A 28 -4.23 8.81 -29.17
N ASP A 29 -5.13 9.12 -28.23
CA ASP A 29 -6.55 9.36 -28.47
C ASP A 29 -6.92 10.85 -28.60
N GLY A 30 -5.90 11.73 -28.61
CA GLY A 30 -6.09 13.16 -28.76
C GLY A 30 -6.37 13.93 -27.45
N ILE A 31 -6.48 13.26 -26.31
CA ILE A 31 -6.54 13.91 -25.00
C ILE A 31 -5.18 14.52 -24.69
N VAL A 32 -5.18 15.72 -24.10
CA VAL A 32 -3.96 16.41 -23.67
C VAL A 32 -3.90 16.42 -22.15
N LEU A 33 -2.97 15.65 -21.58
CA LEU A 33 -2.68 15.69 -20.17
C LEU A 33 -1.84 16.90 -19.80
N ARG A 34 -1.82 17.29 -18.54
CA ARG A 34 -1.13 18.46 -18.02
C ARG A 34 -0.08 18.07 -16.99
N ALA A 35 1.13 18.59 -17.17
CA ALA A 35 2.25 18.38 -16.26
C ALA A 35 2.80 19.72 -15.74
N ASP A 36 3.26 19.73 -14.49
CA ASP A 36 4.15 20.78 -13.99
C ASP A 36 5.58 20.24 -13.97
N VAL A 37 6.51 21.03 -14.51
CA VAL A 37 7.92 20.69 -14.66
C VAL A 37 8.76 21.64 -13.83
N PHE A 38 9.41 21.13 -12.80
CA PHE A 38 10.34 21.88 -11.95
C PHE A 38 11.77 21.44 -12.30
N ARG A 39 12.63 22.38 -12.70
CA ARG A 39 13.98 22.05 -13.18
C ARG A 39 15.01 23.12 -12.81
N PRO A 40 16.31 22.77 -12.82
CA PRO A 40 17.37 23.76 -12.68
C PRO A 40 17.20 24.91 -13.69
N ALA A 41 17.47 26.14 -13.26
CA ALA A 41 17.27 27.34 -14.09
C ALA A 41 18.28 27.44 -15.25
N GLY A 42 19.43 26.78 -15.13
CA GLY A 42 20.49 26.76 -16.16
C GLY A 42 20.19 25.83 -17.33
N ASP A 43 20.93 26.04 -18.42
CA ASP A 43 20.89 25.16 -19.59
C ASP A 43 21.67 23.87 -19.31
N GLY A 44 20.97 22.76 -19.25
CA GLY A 44 21.54 21.44 -18.97
C GLY A 44 20.56 20.33 -19.24
N ARG A 45 21.06 19.09 -19.24
CA ARG A 45 20.24 17.88 -19.35
C ARG A 45 20.35 17.10 -18.04
N TYR A 46 19.21 16.88 -17.41
CA TYR A 46 19.14 16.31 -16.08
C TYR A 46 18.28 15.05 -16.06
N PRO A 47 18.53 14.10 -15.15
CA PRO A 47 17.62 13.00 -14.91
C PRO A 47 16.28 13.50 -14.37
N VAL A 48 15.22 12.79 -14.75
CA VAL A 48 13.85 13.15 -14.42
C VAL A 48 13.33 12.24 -13.30
N LEU A 49 12.65 12.82 -12.32
CA LEU A 49 11.77 12.11 -11.39
C LEU A 49 10.32 12.43 -11.77
N LEU A 50 9.57 11.42 -12.17
CA LEU A 50 8.23 11.59 -12.70
C LEU A 50 7.19 10.87 -11.83
N THR A 51 6.07 11.56 -11.61
CA THR A 51 4.86 11.02 -10.98
C THR A 51 3.63 11.28 -11.87
N TYR A 52 2.68 10.36 -11.82
CA TYR A 52 1.41 10.41 -12.54
C TYR A 52 0.29 9.93 -11.61
N GLY A 53 -0.73 10.74 -11.39
CA GLY A 53 -1.79 10.32 -10.47
C GLY A 53 -2.95 11.31 -10.29
N PRO A 54 -3.96 10.93 -9.48
CA PRO A 54 -5.27 11.57 -9.46
C PRO A 54 -5.43 12.70 -8.42
N TYR A 55 -4.38 13.06 -7.68
CA TYR A 55 -4.52 13.97 -6.52
C TYR A 55 -4.36 15.46 -6.86
N ALA A 56 -4.29 15.78 -8.16
CA ALA A 56 -4.12 17.13 -8.69
C ALA A 56 -2.78 17.80 -8.32
N LYS A 57 -1.90 17.91 -9.32
CA LYS A 57 -0.55 18.49 -9.22
C LYS A 57 -0.49 19.92 -8.66
N GLY A 58 -1.61 20.66 -8.72
CA GLY A 58 -1.73 22.02 -8.20
C GLY A 58 -2.22 22.11 -6.75
N LEU A 59 -2.56 20.99 -6.10
CA LEU A 59 -3.05 20.96 -4.72
C LEU A 59 -1.88 20.73 -3.75
N ALA A 60 -1.58 21.74 -2.92
CA ALA A 60 -0.54 21.60 -1.92
C ALA A 60 -0.93 20.59 -0.82
N PHE A 61 0.07 19.92 -0.23
CA PHE A 61 -0.12 18.94 0.83
C PHE A 61 -0.93 19.52 1.99
N GLN A 62 -0.56 20.73 2.45
CA GLN A 62 -1.24 21.42 3.56
C GLN A 62 -2.71 21.71 3.29
N ASP A 63 -3.10 21.89 2.04
CA ASP A 63 -4.47 22.25 1.66
C ASP A 63 -5.33 21.00 1.41
N GLY A 64 -4.73 19.94 0.89
CA GLY A 64 -5.42 18.68 0.59
C GLY A 64 -5.54 17.75 1.80
N TYR A 65 -4.52 17.73 2.67
CA TYR A 65 -4.37 16.77 3.77
C TYR A 65 -3.84 17.43 5.04
N PRO A 66 -4.56 18.42 5.61
CA PRO A 66 -4.06 19.27 6.68
C PRO A 66 -3.65 18.50 7.94
N ASP A 67 -4.43 17.51 8.39
CA ASP A 67 -4.11 16.74 9.62
C ASP A 67 -2.80 15.98 9.48
N ALA A 68 -2.58 15.35 8.32
CA ALA A 68 -1.35 14.61 8.02
C ALA A 68 -0.14 15.55 7.94
N TRP A 69 -0.31 16.71 7.29
CA TRP A 69 0.73 17.72 7.21
C TRP A 69 1.12 18.26 8.58
N GLU A 70 0.15 18.66 9.40
CA GLU A 70 0.40 19.23 10.73
C GLU A 70 1.12 18.23 11.64
N THR A 71 0.72 16.96 11.63
CA THR A 71 1.36 15.90 12.40
C THR A 71 2.82 15.73 11.97
N MET A 72 3.06 15.53 10.67
CA MET A 72 4.40 15.34 10.12
C MET A 72 5.31 16.54 10.38
N ALA A 73 4.85 17.76 10.12
CA ALA A 73 5.64 18.97 10.32
C ALA A 73 6.00 19.23 11.80
N ARG A 74 5.13 18.82 12.72
CA ARG A 74 5.35 18.94 14.16
C ARG A 74 6.37 17.91 14.66
N GLU A 75 6.26 16.67 14.20
CA GLU A 75 7.03 15.54 14.72
C GLU A 75 8.37 15.36 13.99
N HIS A 76 8.43 15.80 12.74
CA HIS A 76 9.59 15.69 11.87
C HIS A 76 9.96 17.04 11.23
N PRO A 77 10.59 17.95 11.97
CA PRO A 77 10.89 19.30 11.48
C PRO A 77 11.87 19.34 10.29
N ASP A 78 12.65 18.30 10.07
CA ASP A 78 13.53 18.14 8.90
C ASP A 78 12.76 18.07 7.58
N VAL A 79 11.49 17.63 7.64
CA VAL A 79 10.59 17.59 6.46
C VAL A 79 10.36 18.99 5.92
N VAL A 80 10.06 19.94 6.78
CA VAL A 80 9.72 21.33 6.38
C VAL A 80 10.96 22.22 6.25
N ALA A 81 12.08 21.86 6.88
CA ALA A 81 13.30 22.65 6.85
C ALA A 81 13.91 22.71 5.44
N GLY A 82 14.42 23.88 5.04
CA GLY A 82 15.11 24.07 3.76
C GLY A 82 14.20 24.05 2.53
N SER A 83 12.88 24.25 2.70
CA SER A 83 11.89 24.43 1.65
C SER A 83 10.93 25.55 2.04
N THR A 84 10.33 26.23 1.06
CA THR A 84 9.20 27.14 1.33
C THR A 84 7.92 26.37 1.61
N ASN A 85 7.91 25.07 1.30
CA ASN A 85 6.75 24.17 1.32
C ASN A 85 5.58 24.63 0.43
N LEU A 86 5.87 25.52 -0.52
CA LEU A 86 4.86 26.04 -1.45
C LEU A 86 4.51 25.03 -2.54
N TYR A 87 5.50 24.19 -2.90
CA TYR A 87 5.41 23.22 -4.00
C TYR A 87 5.31 21.79 -3.52
N GLN A 88 5.26 21.54 -2.22
CA GLN A 88 5.14 20.19 -1.70
C GLN A 88 3.70 19.71 -1.83
N ASN A 89 3.51 18.60 -2.54
CA ASN A 89 2.23 17.95 -2.73
C ASN A 89 2.20 16.59 -2.02
N TRP A 90 1.02 16.03 -1.89
CA TRP A 90 0.76 14.73 -1.31
C TRP A 90 1.46 13.61 -2.08
N GLU A 91 2.24 12.77 -1.38
CA GLU A 91 2.85 11.54 -1.87
C GLU A 91 3.89 11.67 -3.00
N VAL A 92 4.38 12.87 -3.27
CA VAL A 92 5.39 13.14 -4.31
C VAL A 92 6.55 13.95 -3.78
N VAL A 93 7.69 13.91 -4.46
CA VAL A 93 8.90 14.62 -4.05
C VAL A 93 8.69 16.13 -3.95
N ASP A 94 9.32 16.79 -2.97
CA ASP A 94 9.40 18.23 -2.91
C ASP A 94 10.45 18.77 -3.89
N PRO A 95 10.07 19.51 -4.94
CA PRO A 95 11.02 19.96 -5.95
C PRO A 95 12.09 20.89 -5.40
N GLU A 96 11.82 21.67 -4.34
CA GLU A 96 12.83 22.53 -3.70
C GLU A 96 13.95 21.73 -3.05
N LYS A 97 13.71 20.47 -2.71
CA LYS A 97 14.71 19.54 -2.14
C LYS A 97 15.39 18.64 -3.17
N TRP A 98 14.89 18.59 -4.40
CA TRP A 98 15.45 17.71 -5.45
C TRP A 98 16.10 18.47 -6.62
N VAL A 99 15.49 19.58 -7.05
CA VAL A 99 16.02 20.38 -8.18
C VAL A 99 17.43 20.92 -7.90
N PRO A 100 17.77 21.40 -6.67
CA PRO A 100 19.14 21.84 -6.36
C PRO A 100 20.19 20.74 -6.48
N HIS A 101 19.77 19.47 -6.43
CA HIS A 101 20.63 18.31 -6.64
C HIS A 101 20.71 17.88 -8.11
N GLY A 102 20.24 18.68 -9.07
CA GLY A 102 20.34 18.40 -10.48
C GLY A 102 19.33 17.37 -10.98
N TYR A 103 18.11 17.41 -10.49
CA TYR A 103 16.97 16.65 -10.98
C TYR A 103 15.93 17.56 -11.62
N VAL A 104 15.18 17.01 -12.57
CA VAL A 104 13.91 17.56 -13.01
C VAL A 104 12.79 16.80 -12.31
N CYS A 105 11.86 17.49 -11.67
CA CYS A 105 10.67 16.90 -11.07
C CYS A 105 9.47 17.16 -11.97
N VAL A 106 8.81 16.11 -12.45
CA VAL A 106 7.63 16.19 -13.33
C VAL A 106 6.44 15.59 -12.61
N ARG A 107 5.37 16.35 -12.46
CA ARG A 107 4.10 15.91 -11.87
C ARG A 107 3.01 15.99 -12.92
N VAL A 108 2.40 14.86 -13.24
CA VAL A 108 1.33 14.77 -14.25
C VAL A 108 0.01 14.51 -13.55
N ASP A 109 -0.99 15.35 -13.83
CA ASP A 109 -2.37 15.01 -13.51
C ASP A 109 -2.84 13.85 -14.36
N SER A 110 -3.35 12.80 -13.74
CA SER A 110 -3.92 11.68 -14.48
C SER A 110 -5.19 12.10 -15.23
N ARG A 111 -5.56 11.29 -16.20
CA ARG A 111 -6.76 11.49 -17.03
C ARG A 111 -8.01 11.73 -16.17
N GLY A 112 -8.71 12.81 -16.43
CA GLY A 112 -9.93 13.21 -15.73
C GLY A 112 -9.71 13.85 -14.36
N CYS A 113 -8.47 14.07 -13.92
CA CYS A 113 -8.15 14.66 -12.63
C CYS A 113 -7.35 15.95 -12.78
N GLY A 114 -7.43 16.83 -11.78
CA GLY A 114 -6.72 18.10 -11.80
C GLY A 114 -7.02 18.91 -13.06
N ARG A 115 -5.99 19.27 -13.80
CA ARG A 115 -6.10 20.04 -15.05
C ARG A 115 -6.10 19.18 -16.32
N SER A 116 -6.04 17.85 -16.19
CA SER A 116 -6.11 16.89 -17.29
C SER A 116 -7.56 16.48 -17.57
N PRO A 117 -8.09 16.75 -18.77
CA PRO A 117 -9.43 16.30 -19.13
C PRO A 117 -9.51 14.80 -19.37
N GLY A 118 -10.72 14.27 -19.50
CA GLY A 118 -10.99 12.89 -19.85
C GLY A 118 -11.79 12.11 -18.81
N PHE A 119 -11.83 10.80 -18.96
CA PHE A 119 -12.61 9.91 -18.12
C PHE A 119 -11.76 9.35 -16.97
N VAL A 120 -12.25 9.50 -15.74
CA VAL A 120 -11.58 9.00 -14.52
C VAL A 120 -11.84 7.50 -14.39
N ASP A 121 -10.78 6.70 -14.52
CA ASP A 121 -10.79 5.24 -14.27
C ASP A 121 -9.46 4.81 -13.65
N PRO A 122 -9.34 4.89 -12.31
CA PRO A 122 -8.08 4.70 -11.61
C PRO A 122 -7.46 3.32 -11.86
N PHE A 123 -6.14 3.30 -12.03
CA PHE A 123 -5.34 2.08 -12.27
C PHE A 123 -5.71 1.29 -13.54
N SER A 124 -6.58 1.83 -14.39
CA SER A 124 -6.99 1.13 -15.61
C SER A 124 -5.82 0.91 -16.58
N PRO A 125 -5.94 -0.06 -17.51
CA PRO A 125 -4.96 -0.21 -18.59
C PRO A 125 -4.78 1.06 -19.42
N ARG A 126 -5.80 1.92 -19.49
CA ARG A 126 -5.69 3.23 -20.17
C ARG A 126 -4.76 4.17 -19.41
N GLU A 127 -4.95 4.32 -18.10
CA GLU A 127 -4.04 5.11 -17.27
C GLU A 127 -2.60 4.61 -17.33
N THR A 128 -2.40 3.29 -17.31
CA THR A 128 -1.06 2.69 -17.42
C THR A 128 -0.38 3.05 -18.75
N ARG A 129 -1.13 3.05 -19.87
CA ARG A 129 -0.60 3.50 -21.17
C ARG A 129 -0.31 5.00 -21.19
N ASP A 130 -1.18 5.81 -20.61
CA ASP A 130 -0.97 7.25 -20.49
C ASP A 130 0.30 7.55 -19.68
N PHE A 131 0.51 6.84 -18.57
CA PHE A 131 1.70 6.98 -17.75
C PHE A 131 2.97 6.58 -18.54
N ALA A 132 2.94 5.47 -19.28
CA ALA A 132 4.05 5.08 -20.14
C ALA A 132 4.37 6.15 -21.20
N ALA A 133 3.35 6.74 -21.82
CA ALA A 133 3.53 7.85 -22.76
C ALA A 133 4.15 9.09 -22.09
N CYS A 134 3.79 9.39 -20.83
CA CYS A 134 4.41 10.46 -20.05
C CYS A 134 5.90 10.19 -19.77
N VAL A 135 6.28 8.93 -19.49
CA VAL A 135 7.69 8.54 -19.32
C VAL A 135 8.49 8.79 -20.61
N GLU A 136 7.94 8.37 -21.75
CA GLU A 136 8.57 8.61 -23.05
C GLU A 136 8.69 10.11 -23.35
N TRP A 137 7.59 10.86 -23.17
CA TRP A 137 7.60 12.31 -23.35
C TRP A 137 8.67 13.00 -22.51
N ALA A 138 8.75 12.66 -21.21
CA ALA A 138 9.73 13.27 -20.29
C ALA A 138 11.18 12.94 -20.68
N GLY A 139 11.42 11.70 -21.15
CA GLY A 139 12.74 11.28 -21.62
C GLY A 139 13.22 11.98 -22.88
N GLU A 140 12.30 12.41 -23.74
CA GLU A 140 12.59 13.08 -25.04
C GLU A 140 12.75 14.59 -24.92
N GLN A 141 12.44 15.20 -23.77
CA GLN A 141 12.53 16.66 -23.61
C GLN A 141 13.98 17.18 -23.72
N PRO A 142 14.19 18.41 -24.26
CA PRO A 142 15.53 18.98 -24.42
C PRO A 142 16.32 19.09 -23.12
N TRP A 143 15.65 19.29 -21.99
CA TRP A 143 16.23 19.39 -20.66
C TRP A 143 16.45 18.02 -19.99
N SER A 144 15.99 16.94 -20.58
CA SER A 144 16.12 15.59 -20.04
C SER A 144 17.45 14.93 -20.45
N SER A 145 18.07 14.20 -19.53
CA SER A 145 19.21 13.33 -19.85
C SER A 145 18.81 12.06 -20.62
N GLY A 146 17.51 11.83 -20.81
CA GLY A 146 16.96 10.62 -21.39
C GLY A 146 16.69 9.51 -20.36
N LYS A 147 16.99 9.73 -19.07
CA LYS A 147 16.73 8.78 -17.99
C LYS A 147 15.63 9.30 -17.09
N VAL A 148 14.56 8.52 -16.98
CA VAL A 148 13.42 8.79 -16.12
C VAL A 148 13.41 7.80 -14.95
N GLY A 149 13.34 8.33 -13.74
CA GLY A 149 13.07 7.58 -12.51
C GLY A 149 11.63 7.80 -12.06
N LEU A 150 10.99 6.77 -11.52
CA LEU A 150 9.68 6.89 -10.89
C LEU A 150 9.87 6.91 -9.38
N ASN A 151 9.21 7.85 -8.69
CA ASN A 151 9.34 8.00 -7.25
C ASN A 151 8.06 8.56 -6.64
N GLY A 152 7.47 7.86 -5.69
CA GLY A 152 6.27 8.31 -5.00
C GLY A 152 5.69 7.25 -4.08
N ILE A 153 4.75 7.68 -3.24
CA ILE A 153 4.09 6.86 -2.23
C ILE A 153 2.74 6.37 -2.78
N SER A 154 2.24 5.25 -2.29
CA SER A 154 0.85 4.79 -2.45
C SER A 154 0.41 4.72 -3.91
N TYR A 155 -0.53 5.55 -4.36
CA TYR A 155 -0.95 5.59 -5.77
C TYR A 155 0.24 5.73 -6.71
N TYR A 156 1.14 6.67 -6.40
CA TYR A 156 2.37 6.92 -7.15
C TYR A 156 3.44 5.83 -6.96
N GLY A 157 3.24 4.91 -6.03
CA GLY A 157 4.02 3.68 -5.86
C GLY A 157 3.38 2.50 -6.61
N ILE A 158 2.08 2.27 -6.42
CA ILE A 158 1.32 1.16 -7.02
C ILE A 158 1.42 1.17 -8.55
N ASN A 159 1.17 2.31 -9.17
CA ASN A 159 1.17 2.42 -10.63
C ASN A 159 2.56 2.26 -11.27
N GLN A 160 3.65 2.39 -10.49
CA GLN A 160 4.99 2.10 -10.99
C GLN A 160 5.15 0.64 -11.42
N TRP A 161 4.58 -0.31 -10.64
CA TRP A 161 4.61 -1.72 -11.01
C TRP A 161 3.93 -1.99 -12.35
N GLN A 162 2.77 -1.37 -12.57
CA GLN A 162 2.01 -1.51 -13.80
C GLN A 162 2.76 -0.94 -15.00
N VAL A 163 3.22 0.30 -14.90
CA VAL A 163 3.92 0.95 -16.02
C VAL A 163 5.27 0.31 -16.34
N ALA A 164 6.00 -0.17 -15.33
CA ALA A 164 7.26 -0.90 -15.54
C ALA A 164 7.06 -2.21 -16.31
N SER A 165 5.87 -2.83 -16.20
CA SER A 165 5.50 -4.01 -17.00
C SER A 165 5.36 -3.71 -18.49
N LEU A 166 5.14 -2.45 -18.89
CA LEU A 166 5.11 -2.01 -20.28
C LEU A 166 6.52 -1.71 -20.84
N GLN A 167 7.53 -1.67 -19.98
CA GLN A 167 8.94 -1.45 -20.31
C GLN A 167 9.18 -0.16 -21.14
N PRO A 168 8.73 1.04 -20.70
CA PRO A 168 9.00 2.27 -21.41
C PRO A 168 10.50 2.46 -21.61
N ARG A 169 10.90 2.88 -22.80
CA ARG A 169 12.31 2.99 -23.22
C ARG A 169 13.15 3.89 -22.30
N HIS A 170 12.55 4.98 -21.81
CA HIS A 170 13.23 5.96 -20.96
C HIS A 170 13.17 5.63 -19.47
N LEU A 171 12.40 4.61 -19.05
CA LEU A 171 12.37 4.18 -17.65
C LEU A 171 13.71 3.54 -17.25
N ALA A 172 14.42 4.19 -16.33
CA ALA A 172 15.78 3.79 -15.94
C ALA A 172 15.90 3.24 -14.51
N ALA A 173 14.98 3.61 -13.62
CA ALA A 173 14.92 3.13 -12.24
C ALA A 173 13.55 3.45 -11.62
N MET A 174 13.16 2.71 -10.57
CA MET A 174 11.91 2.95 -9.85
C MET A 174 12.10 2.81 -8.35
N CYS A 175 11.47 3.70 -7.60
CA CYS A 175 11.40 3.68 -6.13
C CYS A 175 9.93 3.61 -5.73
N VAL A 176 9.49 2.42 -5.32
CA VAL A 176 8.11 2.15 -4.91
C VAL A 176 8.02 2.31 -3.41
N TRP A 177 7.50 3.43 -2.97
CA TRP A 177 7.32 3.71 -1.56
C TRP A 177 5.88 3.38 -1.13
N GLU A 178 5.74 2.40 -0.25
CA GLU A 178 4.43 1.90 0.24
C GLU A 178 3.43 1.67 -0.91
N GLY A 179 3.78 0.79 -1.83
CA GLY A 179 3.02 0.47 -3.03
C GLY A 179 2.50 -0.96 -3.04
N ALA A 180 1.18 -1.15 -2.86
CA ALA A 180 0.49 -2.40 -3.19
C ALA A 180 0.77 -2.80 -4.65
N ALA A 181 0.53 -4.04 -5.03
CA ALA A 181 0.87 -4.52 -6.36
C ALA A 181 -0.21 -5.38 -7.03
N GLU A 182 -0.63 -6.47 -6.40
CA GLU A 182 -1.67 -7.35 -6.94
C GLU A 182 -3.05 -6.79 -6.61
N TRP A 183 -3.74 -6.26 -7.63
CA TRP A 183 -4.97 -5.49 -7.46
C TRP A 183 -6.03 -6.19 -6.61
N TYR A 184 -6.28 -7.46 -6.87
CA TYR A 184 -7.26 -8.22 -6.11
C TYR A 184 -6.83 -8.43 -4.65
N ARG A 185 -5.61 -8.95 -4.43
CA ARG A 185 -5.14 -9.45 -3.13
C ARG A 185 -4.67 -8.36 -2.17
N ASP A 186 -4.06 -7.32 -2.70
CA ASP A 186 -3.46 -6.26 -1.88
C ASP A 186 -4.42 -5.10 -1.66
N THR A 187 -5.40 -4.93 -2.56
CA THR A 187 -6.16 -3.68 -2.64
C THR A 187 -7.66 -3.89 -2.50
N SER A 188 -8.31 -4.52 -3.49
CA SER A 188 -9.78 -4.56 -3.55
C SER A 188 -10.41 -5.63 -2.66
N HIS A 189 -9.73 -6.79 -2.48
CA HIS A 189 -10.27 -7.92 -1.72
C HIS A 189 -9.18 -8.62 -0.91
N HIS A 190 -9.27 -8.59 0.40
CA HIS A 190 -8.34 -9.33 1.25
C HIS A 190 -8.87 -10.74 1.50
N GLY A 191 -8.13 -11.74 1.02
CA GLY A 191 -8.56 -13.14 1.13
C GLY A 191 -9.94 -13.43 0.54
N GLY A 192 -10.39 -12.64 -0.44
CA GLY A 192 -11.72 -12.76 -1.06
C GLY A 192 -12.80 -11.90 -0.42
N ILE A 193 -12.50 -11.09 0.58
CA ILE A 193 -13.44 -10.20 1.28
C ILE A 193 -13.24 -8.77 0.77
N TYR A 194 -14.30 -8.12 0.31
CA TYR A 194 -14.24 -6.76 -0.25
C TYR A 194 -13.80 -5.73 0.78
N CYS A 195 -12.83 -4.88 0.42
CA CYS A 195 -12.35 -3.78 1.24
C CYS A 195 -13.02 -2.46 0.86
N THR A 196 -13.74 -1.84 1.80
CA THR A 196 -14.51 -0.61 1.57
C THR A 196 -13.65 0.66 1.48
N PHE A 197 -12.34 0.56 1.73
CA PHE A 197 -11.40 1.68 1.61
C PHE A 197 -11.52 2.42 0.29
N TRP A 198 -11.60 1.71 -0.83
CA TRP A 198 -11.58 2.30 -2.16
C TRP A 198 -12.79 3.16 -2.48
N ALA A 199 -13.97 2.78 -1.95
CA ALA A 199 -15.17 3.61 -2.05
C ALA A 199 -14.99 4.94 -1.31
N ASN A 200 -14.43 4.87 -0.10
CA ASN A 200 -14.13 6.02 0.73
C ASN A 200 -13.07 6.93 0.09
N TRP A 201 -11.95 6.35 -0.34
CA TRP A 201 -10.85 7.03 -1.02
C TRP A 201 -11.31 7.74 -2.30
N TYR A 202 -12.09 7.06 -3.14
CA TYR A 202 -12.56 7.63 -4.41
C TYR A 202 -13.44 8.86 -4.18
N ASP A 203 -14.33 8.79 -3.20
CA ASP A 203 -15.20 9.91 -2.83
C ASP A 203 -14.42 11.09 -2.22
N MET A 204 -13.46 10.80 -1.35
CA MET A 204 -12.81 11.83 -0.52
C MET A 204 -11.55 12.42 -1.18
N GLN A 205 -10.89 11.68 -2.08
CA GLN A 205 -9.59 12.10 -2.59
C GLN A 205 -9.53 12.23 -4.13
N VAL A 206 -10.39 11.55 -4.88
CA VAL A 206 -10.40 11.61 -6.35
C VAL A 206 -11.50 12.51 -6.88
N LYS A 207 -12.74 12.29 -6.45
CA LYS A 207 -13.87 13.11 -6.91
C LYS A 207 -13.71 14.58 -6.52
N THR A 208 -13.05 14.87 -5.40
CA THR A 208 -12.81 16.23 -4.89
C THR A 208 -11.83 17.04 -5.73
N VAL A 209 -11.09 16.38 -6.62
CA VAL A 209 -10.15 17.03 -7.55
C VAL A 209 -10.37 16.62 -9.00
N GLN A 210 -11.56 16.13 -9.34
CA GLN A 210 -11.94 15.76 -10.70
C GLN A 210 -11.85 16.99 -11.63
N TYR A 211 -11.35 16.81 -12.86
CA TYR A 211 -11.36 17.84 -13.88
C TYR A 211 -12.79 18.31 -14.15
N GLY A 212 -12.95 19.63 -14.28
CA GLY A 212 -14.26 20.25 -14.51
C GLY A 212 -14.99 20.67 -13.24
N LEU A 213 -14.42 20.49 -12.04
CA LEU A 213 -14.93 21.16 -10.85
C LEU A 213 -14.76 22.68 -10.91
N GLY A 214 -13.76 23.17 -11.66
CA GLY A 214 -13.56 24.60 -11.90
C GLY A 214 -13.63 25.44 -10.64
N THR A 215 -14.58 26.38 -10.59
CA THR A 215 -14.78 27.28 -9.44
C THR A 215 -15.27 26.59 -8.17
N HIS A 216 -15.75 25.34 -8.24
CA HIS A 216 -16.14 24.53 -7.08
C HIS A 216 -14.96 23.75 -6.48
N GLY A 217 -13.85 23.66 -7.21
CA GLY A 217 -12.63 23.01 -6.75
C GLY A 217 -11.70 23.96 -6.00
N PRO A 218 -10.59 23.39 -5.44
CA PRO A 218 -9.59 24.18 -4.74
C PRO A 218 -8.78 25.09 -5.68
N ARG A 219 -8.05 26.04 -5.07
CA ARG A 219 -7.07 26.88 -5.77
C ARG A 219 -5.65 26.50 -5.39
N SER A 220 -4.75 26.58 -6.35
CA SER A 220 -3.33 26.38 -6.14
C SER A 220 -2.74 27.45 -5.23
N ARG A 221 -2.08 27.05 -4.17
CA ARG A 221 -1.33 27.94 -3.28
C ARG A 221 -0.16 28.63 -4.01
N ALA A 222 0.44 27.94 -4.96
CA ALA A 222 1.60 28.44 -5.70
C ALA A 222 1.24 29.47 -6.78
N THR A 223 0.12 29.27 -7.50
CA THR A 223 -0.25 30.09 -8.68
C THR A 223 -1.55 30.88 -8.50
N GLY A 224 -2.42 30.48 -7.55
CA GLY A 224 -3.78 31.03 -7.39
C GLY A 224 -4.79 30.49 -8.41
N ASP A 225 -4.34 29.67 -9.38
CA ASP A 225 -5.18 29.10 -10.44
C ASP A 225 -6.13 28.02 -9.90
N LEU A 226 -7.20 27.74 -10.66
CA LEU A 226 -8.11 26.63 -10.37
C LEU A 226 -7.40 25.29 -10.56
N VAL A 227 -7.35 24.46 -9.52
CA VAL A 227 -6.66 23.18 -9.51
C VAL A 227 -7.33 22.17 -10.45
N CYS A 228 -8.66 22.21 -10.55
CA CYS A 228 -9.47 21.25 -11.29
C CYS A 228 -9.86 21.71 -12.71
N GLY A 229 -8.98 22.47 -13.34
CA GLY A 229 -9.19 23.02 -14.68
C GLY A 229 -10.05 24.29 -14.68
N PRO A 230 -10.09 25.01 -15.81
CA PRO A 230 -10.80 26.29 -15.92
C PRO A 230 -12.32 26.12 -16.08
N GLU A 231 -12.78 24.95 -16.49
CA GLU A 231 -14.18 24.67 -16.79
C GLU A 231 -14.95 24.30 -15.51
N THR A 232 -16.17 24.78 -15.38
CA THR A 232 -17.11 24.36 -14.31
C THR A 232 -18.23 23.55 -14.97
N LEU A 233 -18.15 22.24 -14.88
CA LEU A 233 -19.11 21.30 -15.47
C LEU A 233 -20.30 21.06 -14.51
N ALA A 234 -21.45 20.75 -15.07
CA ALA A 234 -22.61 20.33 -14.29
C ALA A 234 -22.38 18.92 -13.69
N ASP A 235 -23.05 18.62 -12.56
CA ASP A 235 -22.90 17.33 -11.85
C ASP A 235 -23.14 16.11 -12.76
N VAL A 236 -24.10 16.20 -13.69
CA VAL A 236 -24.39 15.14 -14.65
C VAL A 236 -23.21 14.88 -15.61
N GLN A 237 -22.49 15.93 -15.99
CA GLN A 237 -21.29 15.83 -16.84
C GLN A 237 -20.11 15.27 -16.04
N LEU A 238 -19.92 15.75 -14.79
CA LEU A 238 -18.92 15.19 -13.88
C LEU A 238 -19.17 13.70 -13.65
N ALA A 239 -20.41 13.29 -13.42
CA ALA A 239 -20.77 11.87 -13.23
C ALA A 239 -20.54 11.03 -14.50
N ALA A 240 -20.80 11.59 -15.69
CA ALA A 240 -20.56 10.91 -16.97
C ALA A 240 -19.06 10.78 -17.32
N ASN A 241 -18.20 11.59 -16.71
CA ASN A 241 -16.76 11.60 -16.94
C ASN A 241 -15.95 10.80 -15.90
N ARG A 242 -16.58 9.85 -15.19
CA ARG A 242 -15.91 8.96 -14.23
C ARG A 242 -16.59 7.59 -14.16
N CYS A 243 -15.82 6.56 -13.83
CA CYS A 243 -16.35 5.23 -13.54
C CYS A 243 -17.14 5.21 -12.22
N ASN A 244 -17.97 4.20 -12.04
CA ASN A 244 -18.58 3.89 -10.75
C ASN A 244 -17.69 2.94 -9.97
N PHE A 245 -16.54 3.43 -9.50
CA PHE A 245 -15.44 2.65 -8.98
C PHE A 245 -15.87 1.62 -7.91
N SER A 246 -16.74 2.01 -6.96
CA SER A 246 -17.24 1.09 -5.93
C SER A 246 -18.10 -0.04 -6.52
N ALA A 247 -18.99 0.29 -7.46
CA ALA A 247 -19.82 -0.74 -8.10
C ALA A 247 -18.99 -1.66 -8.98
N ASP A 248 -17.97 -1.14 -9.66
CA ASP A 248 -17.07 -1.93 -10.49
C ASP A 248 -16.29 -2.94 -9.63
N LEU A 249 -15.77 -2.52 -8.46
CA LEU A 249 -15.07 -3.42 -7.55
C LEU A 249 -15.98 -4.52 -6.99
N LEU A 250 -17.21 -4.20 -6.60
CA LEU A 250 -18.19 -5.19 -6.13
C LEU A 250 -18.62 -6.17 -7.24
N ALA A 251 -18.68 -5.70 -8.49
CA ALA A 251 -19.02 -6.56 -9.64
C ALA A 251 -17.91 -7.56 -9.97
N HIS A 252 -16.64 -7.23 -9.66
CA HIS A 252 -15.47 -8.05 -9.91
C HIS A 252 -15.00 -8.77 -8.63
N SER A 253 -15.86 -9.64 -8.09
CA SER A 253 -15.63 -10.38 -6.83
C SER A 253 -14.59 -11.51 -6.92
N PHE A 254 -13.97 -11.71 -8.08
CA PHE A 254 -12.89 -12.67 -8.35
C PHE A 254 -11.66 -11.96 -8.90
N ASP A 255 -10.52 -12.66 -8.86
CA ASP A 255 -9.30 -12.26 -9.55
C ASP A 255 -9.42 -12.55 -11.05
N ASP A 256 -10.33 -11.83 -11.70
CA ASP A 256 -10.65 -11.90 -13.13
C ASP A 256 -9.76 -10.96 -13.98
N GLU A 257 -10.11 -10.78 -15.26
CA GLU A 257 -9.37 -9.89 -16.16
C GLU A 257 -9.31 -8.44 -15.65
N TYR A 258 -10.37 -7.92 -15.05
CA TYR A 258 -10.38 -6.57 -14.49
C TYR A 258 -9.27 -6.36 -13.46
N SER A 259 -9.10 -7.33 -12.56
CA SER A 259 -8.06 -7.29 -11.53
C SER A 259 -6.66 -7.59 -12.08
N LYS A 260 -6.55 -8.54 -13.02
CA LYS A 260 -5.28 -8.90 -13.66
C LYS A 260 -4.72 -7.77 -14.51
N ASP A 261 -5.57 -7.05 -15.24
CA ASP A 261 -5.18 -5.89 -16.04
C ASP A 261 -4.68 -4.71 -15.21
N ARG A 262 -5.03 -4.69 -13.91
CA ARG A 262 -4.58 -3.70 -12.92
C ARG A 262 -3.43 -4.20 -12.05
N SER A 263 -2.91 -5.38 -12.35
CA SER A 263 -1.78 -6.01 -11.63
C SER A 263 -0.53 -6.07 -12.51
N PRO A 264 0.68 -6.12 -11.93
CA PRO A 264 1.91 -6.14 -12.72
C PRO A 264 2.21 -7.50 -13.36
N ASP A 265 2.84 -7.49 -14.50
CA ASP A 265 3.58 -8.63 -15.03
C ASP A 265 5.03 -8.61 -14.49
N TRP A 266 5.24 -9.34 -13.41
CA TRP A 266 6.53 -9.40 -12.72
C TRP A 266 7.69 -9.80 -13.64
N SER A 267 7.44 -10.61 -14.67
CA SER A 267 8.46 -11.10 -15.60
C SER A 267 9.05 -9.99 -16.49
N LYS A 268 8.33 -8.87 -16.61
CA LYS A 268 8.73 -7.72 -17.42
C LYS A 268 9.36 -6.59 -16.63
N ILE A 269 9.31 -6.64 -15.29
CA ILE A 269 9.93 -5.61 -14.44
C ILE A 269 11.42 -5.92 -14.28
N THR A 270 12.24 -5.31 -15.14
CA THR A 270 13.69 -5.57 -15.25
C THR A 270 14.58 -4.40 -14.85
N VAL A 271 14.00 -3.21 -14.70
CA VAL A 271 14.74 -2.01 -14.27
C VAL A 271 15.19 -2.10 -12.82
N PRO A 272 16.27 -1.39 -12.41
CA PRO A 272 16.64 -1.26 -11.02
C PRO A 272 15.47 -0.76 -10.17
N LEU A 273 15.23 -1.43 -9.03
CA LEU A 273 14.11 -1.07 -8.15
C LEU A 273 14.51 -1.00 -6.68
N PHE A 274 13.93 -0.04 -6.00
CA PHE A 274 13.96 0.11 -4.55
C PHE A 274 12.52 0.07 -4.02
N SER A 275 12.20 -0.93 -3.20
CA SER A 275 10.88 -1.15 -2.62
C SER A 275 10.90 -0.79 -1.14
N ALA A 276 10.15 0.22 -0.73
CA ALA A 276 10.05 0.65 0.65
C ALA A 276 8.67 0.33 1.23
N ALA A 277 8.63 -0.57 2.22
CA ALA A 277 7.40 -1.05 2.86
C ALA A 277 7.22 -0.48 4.27
N ASN A 278 5.99 -0.51 4.77
CA ASN A 278 5.67 -0.11 6.15
C ASN A 278 5.02 -1.26 6.91
N TRP A 279 5.58 -1.65 8.07
CA TRP A 279 5.02 -2.72 8.90
C TRP A 279 3.57 -2.48 9.30
N GLY A 280 3.18 -1.22 9.46
CA GLY A 280 1.84 -0.81 9.89
C GLY A 280 0.86 -0.54 8.76
N GLY A 281 1.22 -0.77 7.49
CA GLY A 281 0.36 -0.59 6.33
C GLY A 281 -0.61 -1.74 6.05
N GLN A 282 -0.90 -2.57 7.04
CA GLN A 282 -1.75 -3.76 6.95
C GLN A 282 -3.12 -3.42 6.36
N GLY A 283 -3.50 -4.13 5.32
CA GLY A 283 -4.74 -3.90 4.58
C GLY A 283 -4.60 -3.08 3.29
N LEU A 284 -3.37 -2.66 2.91
CA LEU A 284 -3.14 -2.03 1.60
C LEU A 284 -1.73 -2.28 1.03
N HIS A 285 -0.68 -1.69 1.62
CA HIS A 285 0.59 -1.49 0.91
C HIS A 285 1.63 -2.62 1.05
N PRO A 286 1.97 -3.12 2.27
CA PRO A 286 3.23 -3.83 2.48
C PRO A 286 3.34 -5.12 1.68
N ARG A 287 2.24 -5.88 1.52
CA ARG A 287 2.28 -7.14 0.78
C ARG A 287 2.81 -6.94 -0.64
N GLY A 288 2.36 -5.91 -1.36
CA GLY A 288 2.84 -5.61 -2.71
C GLY A 288 4.31 -5.24 -2.78
N ASN A 289 4.82 -4.52 -1.79
CA ASN A 289 6.26 -4.21 -1.70
C ASN A 289 7.11 -5.47 -1.53
N PHE A 290 6.71 -6.40 -0.65
CA PHE A 290 7.40 -7.67 -0.47
C PHE A 290 7.30 -8.57 -1.71
N GLU A 291 6.12 -8.68 -2.32
CA GLU A 291 5.91 -9.44 -3.55
C GLU A 291 6.76 -8.87 -4.70
N GLY A 292 6.79 -7.56 -4.86
CA GLY A 292 7.60 -6.87 -5.86
C GLY A 292 9.09 -7.16 -5.69
N PHE A 293 9.61 -7.06 -4.46
CA PHE A 293 11.00 -7.41 -4.17
C PHE A 293 11.30 -8.88 -4.49
N MET A 294 10.41 -9.80 -4.11
CA MET A 294 10.63 -11.24 -4.36
C MET A 294 10.47 -11.61 -5.84
N ARG A 295 9.44 -11.10 -6.52
CA ARG A 295 8.97 -11.63 -7.81
C ARG A 295 9.40 -10.84 -9.04
N ALA A 296 9.74 -9.54 -8.93
CA ALA A 296 10.20 -8.77 -10.08
C ALA A 296 11.45 -9.41 -10.69
N ALA A 297 11.51 -9.45 -12.04
CA ALA A 297 12.61 -10.06 -12.79
C ALA A 297 13.92 -9.27 -12.70
N SER A 298 13.90 -8.05 -12.17
CA SER A 298 15.11 -7.27 -11.97
C SER A 298 16.12 -8.01 -11.09
N SER A 299 17.38 -8.04 -11.54
CA SER A 299 18.53 -8.50 -10.74
C SER A 299 19.06 -7.42 -9.78
N GLN A 300 18.65 -6.16 -10.00
CA GLN A 300 19.06 -4.97 -9.25
C GLN A 300 17.90 -4.48 -8.41
N LYS A 301 17.66 -5.14 -7.28
CA LYS A 301 16.54 -4.82 -6.39
C LYS A 301 16.96 -4.77 -4.93
N TRP A 302 16.41 -3.79 -4.24
CA TRP A 302 16.61 -3.51 -2.83
C TRP A 302 15.27 -3.29 -2.16
N MET A 303 15.23 -3.58 -0.87
CA MET A 303 14.05 -3.36 -0.03
C MET A 303 14.45 -2.66 1.26
N GLU A 304 13.63 -1.73 1.68
CA GLU A 304 13.64 -1.12 3.00
C GLU A 304 12.28 -1.36 3.65
N VAL A 305 12.23 -1.55 4.98
CA VAL A 305 10.96 -1.71 5.70
C VAL A 305 11.00 -0.90 6.99
N HIS A 306 10.06 0.02 7.09
CA HIS A 306 9.94 0.98 8.20
C HIS A 306 8.60 0.87 8.95
N GLY A 307 8.38 1.77 9.88
CA GLY A 307 7.11 1.99 10.58
C GLY A 307 6.68 3.44 10.51
N ILE A 308 5.88 3.90 11.46
CA ILE A 308 5.25 5.21 11.57
C ILE A 308 4.24 5.53 10.46
N GLU A 309 3.79 6.78 10.33
CA GLU A 309 2.80 7.18 9.33
C GLU A 309 3.33 7.00 7.92
N HIS A 310 2.46 6.57 7.05
CA HIS A 310 2.70 6.17 5.68
C HIS A 310 3.37 7.24 4.80
N TRP A 311 3.15 8.52 5.08
CA TRP A 311 3.74 9.61 4.31
C TRP A 311 5.07 10.13 4.88
N THR A 312 5.39 9.87 6.16
CA THR A 312 6.42 10.60 6.87
C THR A 312 7.84 10.28 6.41
N HIS A 313 8.25 9.01 6.45
CA HIS A 313 9.64 8.63 6.13
C HIS A 313 10.08 8.98 4.71
N PHE A 314 9.16 9.03 3.76
CA PHE A 314 9.46 9.45 2.39
C PHE A 314 10.07 10.87 2.32
N TYR A 315 9.62 11.76 3.19
CA TYR A 315 10.03 13.17 3.21
C TYR A 315 11.15 13.48 4.20
N THR A 316 11.38 12.64 5.21
CA THR A 316 12.45 12.82 6.18
C THR A 316 13.83 12.77 5.53
N ASP A 317 14.85 13.31 6.22
CA ASP A 317 16.24 13.21 5.77
C ASP A 317 16.65 11.75 5.54
N TYR A 318 16.21 10.82 6.40
CA TYR A 318 16.45 9.39 6.26
C TYR A 318 15.94 8.84 4.92
N GLY A 319 14.66 9.01 4.62
CA GLY A 319 14.05 8.47 3.40
C GLY A 319 14.55 9.17 2.15
N ARG A 320 14.69 10.50 2.20
CA ARG A 320 15.20 11.29 1.09
C ARG A 320 16.64 10.91 0.71
N GLU A 321 17.53 10.70 1.69
CA GLU A 321 18.92 10.30 1.42
C GLU A 321 19.00 8.88 0.81
N LEU A 322 18.18 7.93 1.27
CA LEU A 322 18.09 6.61 0.64
C LEU A 322 17.64 6.70 -0.83
N GLN A 323 16.54 7.41 -1.09
CA GLN A 323 16.03 7.65 -2.43
C GLN A 323 17.07 8.34 -3.31
N LYS A 324 17.70 9.41 -2.80
CA LYS A 324 18.70 10.19 -3.51
C LYS A 324 19.92 9.35 -3.88
N ARG A 325 20.49 8.58 -2.94
CA ARG A 325 21.61 7.68 -3.22
C ARG A 325 21.28 6.65 -4.28
N PHE A 326 20.07 6.09 -4.25
CA PHE A 326 19.59 5.16 -5.27
C PHE A 326 19.53 5.82 -6.65
N PHE A 327 18.88 6.97 -6.77
CA PHE A 327 18.74 7.66 -8.04
C PHE A 327 20.05 8.28 -8.55
N ASP A 328 20.90 8.81 -7.68
CA ASP A 328 22.22 9.32 -8.07
C ASP A 328 23.05 8.19 -8.72
N TYR A 329 22.99 6.96 -8.15
CA TYR A 329 23.70 5.81 -8.70
C TYR A 329 23.16 5.40 -10.07
N PHE A 330 21.85 5.22 -10.23
CA PHE A 330 21.26 4.67 -11.46
C PHE A 330 20.99 5.71 -12.55
N LEU A 331 20.60 6.91 -12.17
CA LEU A 331 20.25 7.94 -13.15
C LEU A 331 21.44 8.82 -13.54
N LYS A 332 22.32 9.16 -12.59
CA LYS A 332 23.51 9.98 -12.85
C LYS A 332 24.77 9.16 -13.09
N GLY A 333 24.82 7.93 -12.57
CA GLY A 333 26.01 7.07 -12.65
C GLY A 333 27.04 7.38 -11.57
N ASP A 334 26.65 8.02 -10.49
CA ASP A 334 27.53 8.40 -9.39
C ASP A 334 28.01 7.16 -8.63
N LYS A 335 29.33 7.11 -8.37
CA LYS A 335 29.93 6.03 -7.57
C LYS A 335 29.81 6.35 -6.06
N ASN A 336 28.59 6.29 -5.55
CA ASN A 336 28.26 6.68 -4.18
C ASN A 336 28.19 5.50 -3.19
N GLY A 337 28.60 4.31 -3.62
CA GLY A 337 28.62 3.10 -2.79
C GLY A 337 27.29 2.35 -2.72
N TRP A 338 26.31 2.68 -3.55
CA TRP A 338 25.03 1.96 -3.58
C TRP A 338 25.18 0.47 -3.87
N GLU A 339 26.20 0.07 -4.63
CA GLU A 339 26.51 -1.35 -4.89
C GLU A 339 26.81 -2.16 -3.61
N ARG A 340 27.15 -1.50 -2.50
CA ARG A 340 27.35 -2.09 -1.17
C ARG A 340 26.16 -1.93 -0.25
N GLN A 341 25.08 -1.28 -0.71
CA GLN A 341 23.83 -1.16 0.06
C GLN A 341 23.30 -2.57 0.37
N PRO A 342 22.97 -2.87 1.62
CA PRO A 342 22.31 -4.13 1.97
C PRO A 342 21.07 -4.35 1.11
N ARG A 343 20.86 -5.59 0.65
CA ARG A 343 19.70 -5.92 -0.20
C ARG A 343 18.39 -5.69 0.52
N VAL A 344 18.39 -5.89 1.84
CA VAL A 344 17.25 -5.67 2.70
C VAL A 344 17.71 -4.84 3.91
N LEU A 345 17.03 -3.73 4.15
CA LEU A 345 17.24 -2.86 5.30
C LEU A 345 15.96 -2.85 6.12
N LEU A 346 16.01 -3.32 7.35
CA LEU A 346 14.85 -3.43 8.22
C LEU A 346 14.96 -2.43 9.36
N GLN A 347 13.87 -1.73 9.63
CA GLN A 347 13.63 -1.10 10.92
C GLN A 347 12.92 -2.13 11.81
N VAL A 348 13.69 -2.92 12.57
CA VAL A 348 13.13 -3.93 13.49
C VAL A 348 12.35 -3.23 14.58
N ARG A 349 11.06 -3.58 14.72
CA ARG A 349 10.16 -2.93 15.66
C ARG A 349 10.33 -3.51 17.06
N HIS A 350 10.70 -2.69 18.03
CA HIS A 350 10.62 -2.93 19.46
C HIS A 350 9.36 -2.26 20.04
N ILE A 351 9.10 -2.48 21.33
CA ILE A 351 7.93 -1.91 21.99
C ILE A 351 7.96 -0.37 21.98
N ASP A 352 9.15 0.22 22.07
CA ASP A 352 9.40 1.64 22.29
C ASP A 352 10.27 2.31 21.22
N ARG A 353 10.80 1.56 20.27
CA ARG A 353 11.73 2.07 19.25
C ARG A 353 11.81 1.16 18.03
N PHE A 354 12.51 1.65 17.02
CA PHE A 354 12.97 0.86 15.88
C PHE A 354 14.49 0.74 15.92
N GLU A 355 15.00 -0.42 15.49
CA GLU A 355 16.45 -0.66 15.31
C GLU A 355 16.73 -1.04 13.87
N GLU A 356 17.62 -0.28 13.21
CA GLU A 356 18.04 -0.57 11.86
C GLU A 356 18.88 -1.83 11.81
N ARG A 357 18.56 -2.72 10.84
CA ARG A 357 19.30 -3.96 10.62
C ARG A 357 19.43 -4.28 9.14
N ALA A 358 20.67 -4.52 8.74
CA ALA A 358 21.03 -4.95 7.40
C ALA A 358 20.87 -6.47 7.25
N GLU A 359 20.20 -6.89 6.16
CA GLU A 359 20.00 -8.29 5.79
C GLU A 359 20.29 -8.50 4.31
N SER A 360 20.51 -9.76 3.90
CA SER A 360 20.88 -10.11 2.53
C SER A 360 19.70 -10.52 1.64
N GLU A 361 18.60 -10.99 2.23
CA GLU A 361 17.47 -11.57 1.52
C GLU A 361 16.18 -11.49 2.33
N TRP A 362 15.06 -11.77 1.66
CA TRP A 362 13.73 -11.86 2.25
C TRP A 362 12.95 -13.05 1.65
N PRO A 363 12.24 -13.90 2.46
CA PRO A 363 12.33 -13.93 3.94
C PRO A 363 13.75 -14.23 4.41
N LEU A 364 14.06 -13.91 5.68
CA LEU A 364 15.42 -14.01 6.23
C LEU A 364 15.90 -15.48 6.26
N ALA A 365 17.14 -15.75 5.83
CA ALA A 365 17.71 -17.10 5.77
C ALA A 365 17.72 -17.82 7.12
N GLN A 366 17.93 -17.07 8.21
CA GLN A 366 18.00 -17.60 9.57
C GLN A 366 16.62 -17.91 10.19
N THR A 367 15.50 -17.63 9.48
CA THR A 367 14.16 -17.83 9.99
C THR A 367 13.91 -19.30 10.40
N ARG A 368 13.47 -19.49 11.63
CA ARG A 368 12.94 -20.77 12.13
C ARG A 368 11.43 -20.74 12.09
N TRP A 369 10.84 -21.40 11.11
CA TRP A 369 9.41 -21.54 10.94
C TRP A 369 8.85 -22.41 12.08
N THR A 370 8.24 -21.75 13.08
CA THR A 370 7.79 -22.38 14.34
C THR A 370 6.28 -22.47 14.36
N LYS A 371 5.76 -23.69 14.59
CA LYS A 371 4.33 -23.95 14.75
C LYS A 371 3.92 -23.76 16.20
N PHE A 372 2.84 -23.02 16.37
CA PHE A 372 2.12 -22.90 17.63
C PHE A 372 0.73 -23.51 17.44
N TYR A 373 0.43 -24.59 18.13
CA TYR A 373 -0.84 -25.30 18.05
C TYR A 373 -1.87 -24.72 19.00
N PHE A 374 -3.14 -24.86 18.67
CA PHE A 374 -4.24 -24.36 19.48
C PHE A 374 -4.68 -25.40 20.50
N ASP A 375 -4.58 -25.07 21.76
CA ASP A 375 -5.26 -25.78 22.82
C ASP A 375 -6.62 -25.10 23.11
N PHE A 376 -7.68 -25.70 22.60
CA PHE A 376 -9.02 -25.14 22.69
C PHE A 376 -9.62 -25.25 24.12
N GLU A 377 -9.11 -26.15 24.95
CA GLU A 377 -9.57 -26.32 26.33
C GLU A 377 -9.06 -25.16 27.21
N THR A 378 -7.80 -24.78 27.04
CA THR A 378 -7.17 -23.75 27.87
C THR A 378 -7.14 -22.37 27.20
N GLY A 379 -7.50 -22.26 25.94
CA GLY A 379 -7.35 -21.02 25.14
C GLY A 379 -5.89 -20.64 24.87
N SER A 380 -4.99 -21.62 24.82
CA SER A 380 -3.56 -21.39 24.72
C SER A 380 -2.99 -21.70 23.34
N LEU A 381 -1.87 -21.05 23.01
CA LEU A 381 -0.96 -21.41 21.93
C LEU A 381 0.22 -22.20 22.53
N VAL A 382 0.41 -23.43 22.07
CA VAL A 382 1.40 -24.37 22.61
C VAL A 382 2.33 -24.89 21.50
N THR A 383 3.55 -25.28 21.87
CA THR A 383 4.55 -25.78 20.89
C THR A 383 4.40 -27.27 20.54
N GLN A 384 3.60 -28.00 21.33
CA GLN A 384 3.27 -29.40 21.06
C GLN A 384 1.75 -29.52 20.81
N PRO A 385 1.34 -30.31 19.81
CA PRO A 385 -0.09 -30.46 19.52
C PRO A 385 -0.81 -31.16 20.67
N PRO A 386 -2.01 -30.68 21.08
CA PRO A 386 -2.87 -31.40 22.03
C PRO A 386 -3.20 -32.81 21.53
N ALA A 387 -3.27 -33.77 22.48
CA ALA A 387 -3.48 -35.17 22.14
C ALA A 387 -4.93 -35.48 21.73
N GLU A 388 -5.89 -34.79 22.34
CA GLU A 388 -7.32 -35.08 22.17
C GLU A 388 -7.95 -34.11 21.14
N PRO A 389 -8.89 -34.62 20.33
CA PRO A 389 -9.70 -33.77 19.44
C PRO A 389 -10.58 -32.84 20.27
N ALA A 390 -10.73 -31.62 19.83
CA ALA A 390 -11.59 -30.62 20.46
C ALA A 390 -12.19 -29.66 19.42
N ASN A 391 -13.30 -29.03 19.81
CA ASN A 391 -13.94 -28.01 18.99
C ASN A 391 -14.27 -26.79 19.84
N VAL A 392 -14.22 -25.60 19.23
CA VAL A 392 -14.67 -24.38 19.87
C VAL A 392 -15.41 -23.52 18.83
N SER A 393 -16.45 -22.84 19.25
CA SER A 393 -17.31 -22.05 18.36
C SER A 393 -17.37 -20.59 18.79
N PHE A 394 -17.60 -19.71 17.82
CA PHE A 394 -17.79 -18.28 18.05
C PHE A 394 -18.85 -17.72 17.07
N ASP A 395 -19.36 -16.54 17.40
CA ASP A 395 -20.25 -15.77 16.53
C ASP A 395 -19.50 -15.37 15.24
N ALA A 396 -20.03 -15.80 14.09
CA ALA A 396 -19.40 -15.63 12.79
C ALA A 396 -19.18 -14.16 12.35
N ILE A 397 -19.84 -13.20 13.02
CA ILE A 397 -19.63 -11.74 12.82
C ILE A 397 -19.17 -11.04 14.11
N GLY A 398 -18.74 -11.84 15.12
CA GLY A 398 -18.34 -11.36 16.43
C GLY A 398 -16.84 -11.14 16.60
N ASP A 399 -16.46 -10.84 17.85
CA ASP A 399 -15.07 -10.56 18.23
C ASP A 399 -14.18 -11.83 18.28
N GLY A 400 -14.78 -13.01 18.14
CA GLY A 400 -14.08 -14.27 18.01
C GLY A 400 -13.40 -14.76 19.28
N LEU A 401 -12.30 -15.49 19.10
CA LEU A 401 -11.56 -16.17 20.16
C LEU A 401 -10.09 -15.75 20.13
N THR A 402 -9.52 -15.51 21.31
CA THR A 402 -8.10 -15.20 21.48
C THR A 402 -7.37 -16.37 22.14
N PHE A 403 -6.28 -16.79 21.52
CA PHE A 403 -5.37 -17.82 22.03
C PHE A 403 -4.02 -17.18 22.32
N MET A 404 -3.42 -17.48 23.49
CA MET A 404 -2.18 -16.85 23.93
C MET A 404 -1.11 -17.89 24.30
N THR A 405 0.15 -17.59 24.05
CA THR A 405 1.25 -18.36 24.59
C THR A 405 1.34 -18.17 26.12
N PRO A 406 1.96 -19.09 26.87
CA PRO A 406 2.59 -18.72 28.14
C PRO A 406 3.51 -17.51 27.95
N PRO A 407 3.89 -16.78 29.03
CA PRO A 407 4.90 -15.74 28.93
C PRO A 407 6.17 -16.28 28.24
N VAL A 408 6.68 -15.56 27.22
CA VAL A 408 7.93 -15.98 26.58
C VAL A 408 9.08 -15.92 27.59
N ALA A 409 9.89 -16.96 27.64
CA ALA A 409 10.95 -17.09 28.64
C ALA A 409 12.14 -16.14 28.37
N SER A 410 12.35 -15.77 27.14
CA SER A 410 13.40 -14.85 26.69
C SER A 410 12.85 -13.94 25.61
N GLU A 411 13.54 -12.85 25.35
CA GLU A 411 13.26 -11.99 24.20
C GLU A 411 13.14 -12.82 22.92
N THR A 412 12.06 -12.61 22.17
CA THR A 412 11.71 -13.43 21.00
C THR A 412 11.38 -12.52 19.83
N GLU A 413 12.13 -12.65 18.75
CA GLU A 413 11.89 -11.89 17.52
C GLU A 413 10.97 -12.66 16.57
N ILE A 414 9.93 -11.97 16.09
CA ILE A 414 9.06 -12.39 14.99
C ILE A 414 9.30 -11.40 13.85
N THR A 415 9.96 -11.83 12.78
CA THR A 415 10.22 -10.97 11.60
C THR A 415 10.04 -11.78 10.32
N GLY A 416 8.96 -11.50 9.60
CA GLY A 416 8.62 -12.21 8.37
C GLY A 416 7.13 -12.32 8.11
N PRO A 417 6.75 -13.01 7.02
CA PRO A 417 5.38 -13.43 6.75
C PRO A 417 4.98 -14.55 7.71
N SER A 418 3.69 -14.66 8.02
CA SER A 418 3.11 -15.71 8.87
C SER A 418 1.96 -16.40 8.16
N ALA A 419 1.60 -17.59 8.61
CA ALA A 419 0.47 -18.33 8.07
C ALA A 419 -0.32 -19.02 9.18
N LEU A 420 -1.63 -19.20 8.94
CA LEU A 420 -2.53 -19.84 9.87
C LEU A 420 -3.22 -21.02 9.16
N LYS A 421 -3.05 -22.22 9.70
CA LYS A 421 -3.78 -23.43 9.29
C LYS A 421 -4.95 -23.64 10.21
N LEU A 422 -6.17 -23.73 9.66
CA LEU A 422 -7.39 -24.00 10.40
C LEU A 422 -8.18 -25.16 9.78
N PHE A 423 -9.04 -25.77 10.58
CA PHE A 423 -10.15 -26.62 10.14
C PHE A 423 -11.44 -25.98 10.64
N VAL A 424 -12.28 -25.51 9.71
CA VAL A 424 -13.41 -24.63 10.00
C VAL A 424 -14.70 -25.22 9.42
N SER A 425 -15.76 -25.18 10.19
CA SER A 425 -17.13 -25.34 9.68
C SER A 425 -17.98 -24.13 10.07
N SER A 426 -18.99 -23.87 9.25
CA SER A 426 -20.04 -22.89 9.54
C SER A 426 -21.39 -23.60 9.54
N ASN A 427 -22.38 -23.03 10.24
CA ASN A 427 -23.77 -23.43 10.09
C ASN A 427 -24.45 -22.78 8.87
N THR A 428 -23.70 -22.00 8.10
CA THR A 428 -24.11 -21.40 6.81
C THR A 428 -23.21 -21.87 5.66
N GLU A 429 -23.42 -21.32 4.47
CA GLU A 429 -22.70 -21.72 3.24
C GLU A 429 -21.30 -21.10 3.10
N ASP A 430 -20.95 -20.12 3.94
CA ASP A 430 -19.63 -19.47 3.94
C ASP A 430 -19.24 -18.96 5.33
N ALA A 431 -17.97 -18.57 5.47
CA ALA A 431 -17.46 -17.93 6.69
C ALA A 431 -16.26 -17.02 6.32
N ASP A 432 -16.21 -15.86 6.92
CA ASP A 432 -15.06 -14.95 6.81
C ASP A 432 -14.18 -15.06 8.05
N ILE A 433 -12.88 -15.28 7.86
CA ILE A 433 -11.88 -15.41 8.90
C ILE A 433 -10.99 -14.17 8.89
N PHE A 434 -10.93 -13.50 10.03
CA PHE A 434 -10.04 -12.38 10.33
C PHE A 434 -9.03 -12.85 11.37
N ALA A 435 -7.77 -12.97 10.97
CA ALA A 435 -6.68 -13.38 11.85
C ALA A 435 -5.90 -12.15 12.32
N VAL A 436 -5.79 -11.94 13.62
CA VAL A 436 -5.09 -10.79 14.19
C VAL A 436 -3.98 -11.27 15.12
N LEU A 437 -2.72 -11.05 14.71
CA LEU A 437 -1.55 -11.32 15.54
C LEU A 437 -1.36 -10.17 16.54
N ARG A 438 -1.26 -10.50 17.82
CA ARG A 438 -1.22 -9.55 18.93
C ARG A 438 -0.11 -9.88 19.91
N VAL A 439 0.33 -8.88 20.66
CA VAL A 439 1.29 -9.04 21.76
C VAL A 439 0.70 -8.39 23.01
N PHE A 440 0.84 -9.04 24.13
CA PHE A 440 0.38 -8.54 25.44
C PHE A 440 1.53 -8.46 26.43
N SER A 441 1.57 -7.37 27.19
CA SER A 441 2.48 -7.18 28.31
C SER A 441 2.18 -8.15 29.47
N PRO A 442 3.05 -8.28 30.48
CA PRO A 442 2.82 -9.15 31.64
C PRO A 442 1.53 -8.87 32.40
N ASP A 443 1.07 -7.63 32.40
CA ASP A 443 -0.21 -7.18 33.01
C ASP A 443 -1.41 -7.27 32.03
N LEU A 444 -1.23 -7.97 30.92
CA LEU A 444 -2.24 -8.22 29.89
C LEU A 444 -2.73 -6.96 29.16
N LYS A 445 -1.94 -5.90 29.12
CA LYS A 445 -2.19 -4.75 28.26
C LYS A 445 -1.73 -5.07 26.85
N GLU A 446 -2.60 -4.84 25.86
CA GLU A 446 -2.24 -5.02 24.47
C GLU A 446 -1.20 -4.00 24.01
N ILE A 447 -0.23 -4.46 23.23
CA ILE A 447 0.76 -3.64 22.55
C ILE A 447 0.28 -3.35 21.13
N VAL A 448 0.05 -2.10 20.84
CA VAL A 448 -0.33 -1.58 19.53
C VAL A 448 0.67 -0.50 19.11
N PHE A 449 0.71 -0.20 17.83
CA PHE A 449 1.70 0.72 17.25
C PHE A 449 1.02 1.78 16.41
N GLN A 450 1.72 2.91 16.22
CA GLN A 450 1.43 3.81 15.11
C GLN A 450 1.65 3.03 13.81
N GLY A 451 0.56 2.68 13.15
CA GLY A 451 0.60 2.11 11.82
C GLY A 451 0.67 3.18 10.75
N ALA A 452 0.54 2.79 9.50
CA ALA A 452 0.58 3.74 8.38
C ALA A 452 -0.48 4.86 8.50
N ILE A 453 -1.64 4.55 9.07
CA ILE A 453 -2.75 5.52 9.23
C ILE A 453 -3.30 5.50 10.65
N ASP A 454 -3.41 4.34 11.28
CA ASP A 454 -4.08 4.17 12.57
C ASP A 454 -3.07 4.07 13.72
N PRO A 455 -3.22 4.87 14.79
CA PRO A 455 -2.31 4.86 15.93
C PRO A 455 -2.42 3.59 16.80
N HIS A 456 -3.40 2.73 16.57
CA HIS A 456 -3.65 1.52 17.37
C HIS A 456 -3.56 0.23 16.54
N THR A 457 -2.70 0.20 15.53
CA THR A 457 -2.54 -0.97 14.65
C THR A 457 -1.96 -2.17 15.42
N PRO A 458 -2.56 -3.39 15.27
CA PRO A 458 -2.02 -4.61 15.86
C PRO A 458 -0.74 -5.06 15.15
N ILE A 459 -0.12 -6.13 15.63
CA ILE A 459 1.17 -6.62 15.13
C ILE A 459 1.09 -7.08 13.68
N GLY A 460 0.05 -7.82 13.31
CA GLY A 460 -0.16 -8.31 11.97
C GLY A 460 -1.60 -8.79 11.76
N GLN A 461 -2.03 -8.81 10.49
CA GLN A 461 -3.38 -9.18 10.12
C GLN A 461 -3.38 -10.12 8.90
N GLY A 462 -4.43 -10.92 8.80
CA GLY A 462 -4.69 -11.79 7.67
C GLY A 462 -6.19 -12.05 7.52
N TRP A 463 -6.61 -12.35 6.30
CA TRP A 463 -8.02 -12.50 5.95
C TRP A 463 -8.22 -13.69 5.03
N LEU A 464 -9.33 -14.40 5.18
CA LEU A 464 -9.76 -15.40 4.20
C LEU A 464 -11.26 -15.66 4.29
N ARG A 465 -11.94 -15.53 3.16
CA ARG A 465 -13.28 -16.10 2.94
C ARG A 465 -13.16 -17.59 2.68
N ALA A 466 -13.85 -18.40 3.45
CA ALA A 466 -13.69 -19.87 3.40
C ALA A 466 -14.01 -20.46 2.03
N SER A 467 -14.96 -19.88 1.29
CA SER A 467 -15.26 -20.29 -0.09
C SER A 467 -14.15 -19.97 -1.09
N HIS A 468 -13.20 -19.10 -0.76
CA HIS A 468 -12.03 -18.72 -1.57
C HIS A 468 -10.75 -19.49 -1.22
N ARG A 469 -10.87 -20.65 -0.52
CA ARG A 469 -9.74 -21.43 0.02
C ARG A 469 -8.86 -22.13 -1.01
N LYS A 470 -9.21 -22.13 -2.31
CA LYS A 470 -8.42 -22.77 -3.36
C LYS A 470 -7.05 -22.14 -3.49
N LEU A 471 -6.01 -22.97 -3.36
CA LEU A 471 -4.62 -22.54 -3.46
C LEU A 471 -4.06 -22.72 -4.87
N ASP A 472 -3.26 -21.77 -5.32
CA ASP A 472 -2.26 -21.98 -6.36
C ASP A 472 -1.07 -22.72 -5.75
N ARG A 473 -0.89 -23.99 -6.12
CA ARG A 473 0.16 -24.85 -5.56
C ARG A 473 1.57 -24.47 -6.02
N ALA A 474 1.71 -23.82 -7.17
CA ALA A 474 3.00 -23.41 -7.70
C ALA A 474 3.53 -22.15 -6.98
N LEU A 475 2.62 -21.23 -6.67
CA LEU A 475 2.96 -19.97 -6.02
C LEU A 475 2.94 -20.06 -4.49
N SER A 476 2.18 -20.99 -3.91
CA SER A 476 2.09 -21.16 -2.46
C SER A 476 3.40 -21.63 -1.83
N LYS A 477 3.66 -21.10 -0.63
CA LYS A 477 4.71 -21.52 0.29
C LYS A 477 4.07 -21.81 1.66
N PRO A 478 4.65 -22.63 2.52
CA PRO A 478 4.08 -22.92 3.84
C PRO A 478 3.79 -21.66 4.67
N TRP A 479 4.57 -20.63 4.49
CA TRP A 479 4.48 -19.33 5.18
C TRP A 479 3.73 -18.25 4.38
N ARG A 480 3.34 -18.53 3.13
CA ARG A 480 2.60 -17.64 2.24
C ARG A 480 1.64 -18.46 1.39
N PRO A 481 0.48 -18.87 1.93
CA PRO A 481 -0.57 -19.46 1.12
C PRO A 481 -1.02 -18.46 0.04
N TYR A 482 -1.06 -18.89 -1.20
CA TYR A 482 -1.45 -18.07 -2.34
C TYR A 482 -2.75 -18.61 -2.93
N HIS A 483 -3.85 -17.89 -2.73
CA HIS A 483 -5.16 -18.29 -3.22
C HIS A 483 -5.39 -17.82 -4.65
N THR A 484 -6.06 -18.65 -5.45
CA THR A 484 -6.36 -18.33 -6.85
C THR A 484 -7.44 -17.27 -7.00
N HIS A 485 -8.40 -17.26 -6.11
CA HIS A 485 -9.59 -16.39 -6.13
C HIS A 485 -10.35 -16.40 -7.47
N ASP A 486 -10.32 -17.52 -8.19
CA ASP A 486 -10.94 -17.69 -9.51
C ASP A 486 -12.31 -18.42 -9.47
N GLU A 487 -12.66 -19.00 -8.31
CA GLU A 487 -13.92 -19.70 -8.10
C GLU A 487 -14.36 -19.69 -6.64
N LYS A 488 -15.64 -19.82 -6.38
CA LYS A 488 -16.19 -20.09 -5.04
C LYS A 488 -16.34 -21.59 -4.81
N GLN A 489 -15.90 -22.03 -3.63
CA GLN A 489 -16.10 -23.38 -3.10
C GLN A 489 -16.97 -23.31 -1.84
N PRO A 490 -18.31 -23.20 -1.94
CA PRO A 490 -19.19 -23.04 -0.80
C PRO A 490 -18.99 -24.12 0.26
N LEU A 491 -19.24 -23.78 1.51
CA LEU A 491 -19.24 -24.73 2.62
C LEU A 491 -20.53 -25.56 2.59
N LYS A 492 -20.41 -26.80 3.05
CA LYS A 492 -21.59 -27.57 3.49
C LYS A 492 -21.78 -27.30 4.97
N PRO A 493 -22.95 -26.78 5.41
CA PRO A 493 -23.20 -26.48 6.80
C PRO A 493 -22.81 -27.63 7.73
N GLY A 494 -22.00 -27.32 8.75
CA GLY A 494 -21.48 -28.27 9.72
C GLY A 494 -20.31 -29.15 9.26
N ALA A 495 -19.94 -29.15 7.99
CA ALA A 495 -18.82 -29.96 7.49
C ALA A 495 -17.51 -29.17 7.56
N PRO A 496 -16.48 -29.67 8.26
CA PRO A 496 -15.18 -28.98 8.36
C PRO A 496 -14.44 -28.96 7.01
N VAL A 497 -13.84 -27.80 6.68
CA VAL A 497 -12.90 -27.62 5.57
C VAL A 497 -11.56 -27.12 6.09
N GLU A 498 -10.50 -27.43 5.36
CA GLU A 498 -9.15 -26.93 5.65
C GLU A 498 -8.99 -25.53 5.05
N LEU A 499 -8.44 -24.61 5.84
CA LEU A 499 -8.10 -23.24 5.45
C LEU A 499 -6.64 -22.96 5.74
N ASP A 500 -5.97 -22.30 4.79
CA ASP A 500 -4.64 -21.72 4.93
C ASP A 500 -4.77 -20.20 4.80
N VAL A 501 -4.61 -19.46 5.89
CA VAL A 501 -4.76 -18.00 5.91
C VAL A 501 -3.38 -17.35 5.86
N GLU A 502 -3.16 -16.47 4.87
CA GLU A 502 -1.99 -15.61 4.81
C GLU A 502 -2.11 -14.52 5.88
N ILE A 503 -1.09 -14.38 6.73
CA ILE A 503 -0.93 -13.23 7.62
C ILE A 503 0.23 -12.41 7.08
N TRP A 504 -0.03 -11.14 6.80
CA TRP A 504 0.91 -10.27 6.12
C TRP A 504 2.20 -10.05 6.93
N PRO A 505 3.32 -9.78 6.25
CA PRO A 505 4.62 -9.62 6.91
C PRO A 505 4.62 -8.59 8.02
N THR A 506 5.33 -8.90 9.09
CA THR A 506 5.49 -8.03 10.26
C THR A 506 6.88 -8.17 10.88
N SER A 507 7.21 -7.27 11.80
CA SER A 507 8.40 -7.37 12.64
C SER A 507 8.08 -6.90 14.04
N ILE A 508 8.47 -7.68 15.06
CA ILE A 508 8.37 -7.32 16.47
C ILE A 508 9.38 -8.08 17.31
N MET A 509 10.07 -7.35 18.18
CA MET A 509 10.85 -7.91 19.27
C MET A 509 9.97 -8.01 20.51
N VAL A 510 9.56 -9.22 20.87
CA VAL A 510 8.70 -9.51 22.01
C VAL A 510 9.58 -9.69 23.26
N PRO A 511 9.49 -8.83 24.29
CA PRO A 511 10.33 -8.95 25.49
C PRO A 511 9.98 -10.19 26.33
N ALA A 512 10.94 -10.67 27.13
CA ALA A 512 10.69 -11.73 28.12
C ALA A 512 9.53 -11.35 29.06
N GLY A 513 8.67 -12.32 29.36
CA GLY A 513 7.48 -12.14 30.19
C GLY A 513 6.22 -11.68 29.43
N TYR A 514 6.37 -11.19 28.19
CA TYR A 514 5.24 -10.86 27.32
C TYR A 514 4.61 -12.12 26.71
N ARG A 515 3.44 -11.97 26.11
CA ARG A 515 2.71 -13.08 25.48
C ARG A 515 2.42 -12.76 24.02
N ILE A 516 2.62 -13.76 23.16
CA ILE A 516 2.18 -13.73 21.76
C ILE A 516 0.75 -14.26 21.73
N ALA A 517 -0.13 -13.63 20.99
CA ALA A 517 -1.51 -14.06 20.87
C ALA A 517 -1.99 -13.98 19.41
N LEU A 518 -2.93 -14.85 19.10
CA LEU A 518 -3.71 -14.79 17.87
C LEU A 518 -5.19 -14.71 18.22
N THR A 519 -5.88 -13.73 17.65
CA THR A 519 -7.35 -13.66 17.67
C THR A 519 -7.88 -14.09 16.32
N ILE A 520 -8.84 -15.04 16.32
CA ILE A 520 -9.58 -15.46 15.13
C ILE A 520 -10.99 -14.88 15.26
N ARG A 521 -11.37 -14.01 14.34
CA ARG A 521 -12.58 -13.18 14.43
C ARG A 521 -13.46 -13.38 13.19
N GLY A 522 -14.69 -12.87 13.29
CA GLY A 522 -15.63 -12.78 12.16
C GLY A 522 -15.80 -11.37 11.59
N LYS A 523 -15.04 -10.40 12.07
CA LYS A 523 -15.04 -8.99 11.64
C LYS A 523 -13.68 -8.36 11.83
N ASP A 524 -13.49 -7.14 11.30
CA ASP A 524 -12.28 -6.34 11.45
C ASP A 524 -11.89 -6.15 12.92
N TYR A 525 -10.57 -6.02 13.15
CA TYR A 525 -10.03 -5.70 14.46
C TYR A 525 -10.51 -4.31 14.91
N GLU A 526 -10.87 -4.22 16.18
CA GLU A 526 -11.21 -2.96 16.84
C GLU A 526 -10.43 -2.83 18.14
N HIS A 527 -9.69 -1.74 18.29
CA HIS A 527 -9.05 -1.36 19.53
C HIS A 527 -10.02 -0.57 20.42
N ALA A 528 -9.90 -0.72 21.74
CA ALA A 528 -10.77 -0.04 22.70
C ALA A 528 -10.61 1.49 22.68
N CYS A 529 -9.39 1.98 22.44
CA CYS A 529 -9.12 3.40 22.26
C CYS A 529 -9.39 3.82 20.82
N ARG A 530 -9.97 5.00 20.64
CA ARG A 530 -10.22 5.58 19.32
C ARG A 530 -9.01 6.38 18.85
N GLY A 531 -8.65 6.26 17.57
CA GLY A 531 -7.55 6.96 16.94
C GLY A 531 -7.90 8.33 16.36
N GLY A 532 -9.16 8.77 16.54
CA GLY A 532 -9.65 9.99 15.91
C GLY A 532 -10.12 9.79 14.48
N LYS A 533 -10.16 10.87 13.71
CA LYS A 533 -10.59 10.89 12.31
C LYS A 533 -9.67 11.81 11.52
N LEU A 534 -9.17 11.33 10.39
CA LEU A 534 -8.43 12.17 9.44
C LEU A 534 -9.39 12.83 8.44
N SER A 535 -9.02 14.01 7.98
CA SER A 535 -9.84 14.83 7.05
C SER A 535 -10.13 14.15 5.71
N ASN A 536 -9.27 13.23 5.29
CA ASN A 536 -9.36 12.50 4.02
C ASN A 536 -10.04 11.14 4.10
N PHE A 537 -10.65 10.78 5.26
CA PHE A 537 -11.42 9.54 5.43
C PHE A 537 -12.76 9.78 6.12
N LYS A 538 -13.77 8.96 5.79
CA LYS A 538 -15.12 9.06 6.39
C LYS A 538 -15.23 8.40 7.76
N ASN A 539 -14.49 7.30 7.98
CA ASN A 539 -14.57 6.50 9.20
C ASN A 539 -13.64 7.01 10.30
N GLU A 540 -13.98 6.66 11.54
CA GLU A 540 -13.14 6.83 12.71
C GLU A 540 -12.09 5.69 12.75
N LEU A 541 -10.86 6.02 13.16
CA LEU A 541 -9.77 5.06 13.29
C LEU A 541 -9.95 4.22 14.56
N ARG A 542 -9.90 2.90 14.42
CA ARG A 542 -10.14 1.93 15.50
C ARG A 542 -9.21 0.72 15.49
N GLY A 543 -8.05 0.83 14.83
CA GLY A 543 -7.04 -0.24 14.77
C GLY A 543 -6.80 -0.82 13.37
N CYS A 544 -7.78 -0.74 12.46
CA CYS A 544 -7.62 -1.13 11.05
C CYS A 544 -7.53 0.06 10.09
N GLY A 545 -7.50 1.27 10.61
CA GLY A 545 -7.55 2.46 9.76
C GLY A 545 -8.82 2.50 8.91
N PRO A 546 -8.71 2.91 7.64
CA PRO A 546 -9.84 2.92 6.70
C PRO A 546 -10.07 1.58 5.97
N PHE A 547 -9.27 0.54 6.28
CA PHE A 547 -9.27 -0.74 5.55
C PHE A 547 -10.30 -1.70 6.16
N LEU A 548 -11.57 -1.40 5.97
CA LEU A 548 -12.68 -2.14 6.57
C LEU A 548 -13.33 -3.11 5.57
N HIS A 549 -13.98 -4.16 6.12
CA HIS A 549 -14.67 -5.21 5.36
C HIS A 549 -16.11 -5.32 5.85
N ASP A 550 -16.86 -4.25 5.70
CA ASP A 550 -18.18 -4.07 6.30
C ASP A 550 -19.30 -3.80 5.27
N ASP A 551 -19.05 -4.03 3.99
CA ASP A 551 -20.07 -3.86 2.96
C ASP A 551 -21.16 -4.95 3.05
N PRO A 552 -22.45 -4.58 3.26
CA PRO A 552 -23.53 -5.55 3.42
C PRO A 552 -23.89 -6.29 2.12
N THR A 553 -23.45 -5.79 0.96
CA THR A 553 -23.66 -6.47 -0.34
C THR A 553 -22.66 -7.62 -0.49
N ASP A 554 -21.40 -7.39 -0.10
CA ASP A 554 -20.37 -8.43 -0.10
C ASP A 554 -20.56 -9.43 1.06
N ARG A 555 -21.03 -8.97 2.21
CA ARG A 555 -21.19 -9.76 3.45
C ARG A 555 -22.64 -9.78 3.96
N PRO A 556 -23.61 -10.30 3.16
CA PRO A 556 -25.00 -10.35 3.61
C PRO A 556 -25.15 -11.22 4.86
N PRO A 557 -25.88 -10.76 5.89
CA PRO A 557 -26.06 -11.51 7.15
C PRO A 557 -26.68 -12.90 6.98
N SER A 558 -27.48 -13.10 5.93
CA SER A 558 -28.07 -14.42 5.60
C SER A 558 -27.03 -15.50 5.30
N ILE A 559 -25.80 -15.10 4.93
CA ILE A 559 -24.71 -16.03 4.62
C ILE A 559 -23.64 -15.95 5.71
N PHE A 560 -23.25 -14.76 6.16
CA PHE A 560 -22.08 -14.56 7.02
C PHE A 560 -22.41 -14.42 8.51
N ALA A 561 -23.67 -14.20 8.90
CA ALA A 561 -24.07 -14.27 10.31
C ALA A 561 -24.43 -15.70 10.69
N GLY A 562 -23.92 -16.18 11.81
CA GLY A 562 -24.16 -17.54 12.29
C GLY A 562 -23.09 -17.97 13.27
N THR A 563 -22.77 -19.27 13.23
CA THR A 563 -21.75 -19.85 14.12
C THR A 563 -20.62 -20.45 13.30
N THR A 564 -19.40 -19.98 13.57
CA THR A 564 -18.16 -20.57 13.04
C THR A 564 -17.55 -21.48 14.09
N THR A 565 -17.17 -22.69 13.72
CA THR A 565 -16.55 -23.68 14.60
C THR A 565 -15.15 -24.03 14.12
N LEU A 566 -14.17 -23.94 14.99
CA LEU A 566 -12.81 -24.41 14.81
C LEU A 566 -12.69 -25.84 15.31
N HIS A 567 -11.96 -26.68 14.57
CA HIS A 567 -11.79 -28.10 14.88
C HIS A 567 -10.30 -28.45 15.04
N ALA A 568 -9.94 -29.13 16.12
CA ALA A 568 -8.69 -29.86 16.27
C ALA A 568 -8.98 -31.35 16.12
N ARG A 569 -8.32 -32.01 15.16
CA ARG A 569 -8.58 -33.41 14.78
C ARG A 569 -7.32 -34.24 14.97
N LYS A 570 -7.45 -35.55 15.16
CA LYS A 570 -6.29 -36.47 15.28
C LYS A 570 -5.41 -36.47 14.01
N ASP A 571 -6.04 -36.30 12.85
CA ASP A 571 -5.42 -36.28 11.53
C ASP A 571 -5.13 -34.85 10.99
N GLY A 572 -5.45 -33.80 11.79
CA GLY A 572 -5.28 -32.41 11.39
C GLY A 572 -5.36 -31.46 12.58
N GLN A 573 -4.21 -31.00 13.04
CA GLN A 573 -4.12 -30.01 14.10
C GLN A 573 -4.00 -28.60 13.52
N PRO A 574 -4.84 -27.63 13.94
CA PRO A 574 -4.68 -26.24 13.54
C PRO A 574 -3.41 -25.67 14.18
N TYR A 575 -2.74 -24.76 13.46
CA TYR A 575 -1.55 -24.10 13.98
C TYR A 575 -1.34 -22.71 13.37
N LEU A 576 -0.72 -21.84 14.15
CA LEU A 576 -0.10 -20.59 13.70
C LEU A 576 1.37 -20.86 13.39
N LEU A 577 1.82 -20.51 12.19
CA LEU A 577 3.22 -20.60 11.76
C LEU A 577 3.86 -19.22 11.85
N LEU A 578 4.83 -19.06 12.74
CA LEU A 578 5.54 -17.79 12.95
C LEU A 578 6.99 -17.85 12.47
N PRO A 579 7.49 -16.74 11.89
CA PRO A 579 8.89 -16.57 11.49
C PRO A 579 9.74 -16.15 12.70
N ILE A 580 10.14 -17.09 13.53
CA ILE A 580 10.99 -16.82 14.68
C ILE A 580 12.43 -16.64 14.23
N ILE A 581 13.05 -15.53 14.60
CA ILE A 581 14.46 -15.26 14.34
C ILE A 581 15.25 -15.69 15.59
N PRO A 582 16.21 -16.62 15.46
CA PRO A 582 17.03 -17.07 16.58
C PRO A 582 17.87 -15.92 17.17
N ASN A 583 17.94 -15.84 18.49
CA ASN A 583 18.91 -14.96 19.14
C ASN A 583 20.31 -15.36 18.69
N LYS A 584 21.15 -14.36 18.39
CA LYS A 584 22.56 -14.58 17.99
C LYS A 584 23.39 -15.12 19.14
#